data_d5c26ad305dfdf31ab36b70932178cf1
#
_entry.id   d5c26ad305dfdf31ab36b70932178cf1
#
_cell.length_a   1.000
_cell.length_b   1.000
_cell.length_c   1.000
_cell.angle_alpha   90.00
_cell.angle_beta   90.00
_cell.angle_gamma   90.00
#
_symmetry.space_group_name_H-M   'P 1'
#
loop_
_entity.id
_entity.type
_entity.pdbx_description
1 polymer ?
#
loop_
_entity_poly.entity_id
_entity_poly.type
_entity_poly.pdbx_seq_one_letter_code
_entity_poly.pdbx_strand_id
1 'polypeptide(L)'
;MTIFSEVLIFAAFWLFAVLSTLFYMHMFQLNSYRADDQWHWMLKNRGKVVPLALPLIGAVIGVICGKNAGMIVCAVFILLACLFYKPKKAKKPLKYTPRVKRMLVTVAVLYVAMTVLLAVFASGRITALVVGLVAAASPFVIILANIINKPIELSINRYYTNDAKKMLAACPNLTVIGVTGSYGKTSVKFYLNTLLKAKYNVLMTPESYNTPMGVVKTVRGSLRATHEIFICEMGAKYVGDIKELCDIVHPKHGIITSIGPQHLESFKSLQNVINTKFELADALPKDGMLFLNGDNEYIAERAPDGAITYGLNSDSKYKAKLISVGDKGTTFEVTTPDGEKEEFTTKLIGTHNCLNILGAIAVSHELGISLSELRPQVRRLESVPHRLELSKRVGMTLIDDSYNSNPSGTKAALETLSFFEGEKILVTPGMVELGDKQEEYNCEFGRNAAAVCDYVALVGERQTKSIYKGLIEAGFDESHIFVSPALGDALAKVGAIRTDKKKIVLLENDLPDNY
;
A
#
# COMPACT_ATOMS: atom_id res chain seq x y z
N MET A 1 -16.39 -51.39 6.62
CA MET A 1 -15.97 -50.26 7.53
C MET A 1 -14.65 -49.64 7.13
N THR A 2 -13.62 -50.40 6.78
CA THR A 2 -12.28 -49.86 6.47
C THR A 2 -12.30 -48.91 5.25
N ILE A 3 -12.89 -49.34 4.11
CA ILE A 3 -12.97 -48.52 2.91
C ILE A 3 -13.78 -47.22 3.16
N PHE A 4 -14.89 -47.32 3.90
CA PHE A 4 -15.71 -46.15 4.22
C PHE A 4 -14.94 -45.10 5.04
N SER A 5 -14.19 -45.53 6.08
CA SER A 5 -13.43 -44.63 6.91
C SER A 5 -12.24 -43.99 6.16
N GLU A 6 -11.61 -44.73 5.23
CA GLU A 6 -10.55 -44.19 4.36
C GLU A 6 -11.10 -43.15 3.37
N VAL A 7 -12.21 -43.47 2.68
CA VAL A 7 -12.86 -42.52 1.78
C VAL A 7 -13.29 -41.25 2.54
N LEU A 8 -13.87 -41.42 3.73
CA LEU A 8 -14.34 -40.26 4.53
C LEU A 8 -13.19 -39.33 4.94
N ILE A 9 -12.09 -39.88 5.45
CA ILE A 9 -10.96 -39.03 5.91
C ILE A 9 -10.28 -38.31 4.76
N PHE A 10 -10.09 -39.00 3.61
CA PHE A 10 -9.51 -38.32 2.44
C PHE A 10 -10.47 -37.29 1.83
N ALA A 11 -11.77 -37.57 1.77
CA ALA A 11 -12.76 -36.57 1.32
C ALA A 11 -12.80 -35.35 2.21
N ALA A 12 -12.82 -35.57 3.55
CA ALA A 12 -12.75 -34.47 4.52
C ALA A 12 -11.46 -33.65 4.37
N PHE A 13 -10.32 -34.35 4.21
CA PHE A 13 -9.03 -33.71 3.99
C PHE A 13 -9.02 -32.84 2.73
N TRP A 14 -9.46 -33.39 1.57
CA TRP A 14 -9.46 -32.63 0.33
C TRP A 14 -10.39 -31.41 0.36
N LEU A 15 -11.56 -31.54 1.00
CA LEU A 15 -12.44 -30.38 1.20
C LEU A 15 -11.74 -29.29 2.02
N PHE A 16 -11.14 -29.69 3.14
CA PHE A 16 -10.39 -28.74 3.99
C PHE A 16 -9.17 -28.16 3.27
N ALA A 17 -8.41 -29.00 2.55
CA ALA A 17 -7.22 -28.59 1.81
C ALA A 17 -7.55 -27.51 0.77
N VAL A 18 -8.65 -27.64 0.03
CA VAL A 18 -9.10 -26.62 -0.92
C VAL A 18 -9.45 -25.32 -0.20
N LEU A 19 -10.29 -25.39 0.84
CA LEU A 19 -10.75 -24.19 1.56
C LEU A 19 -9.60 -23.45 2.25
N SER A 20 -8.76 -24.18 2.99
CA SER A 20 -7.62 -23.59 3.72
C SER A 20 -6.55 -23.07 2.77
N THR A 21 -6.25 -23.80 1.69
CA THR A 21 -5.27 -23.36 0.69
C THR A 21 -5.72 -22.07 0.02
N LEU A 22 -6.97 -21.95 -0.41
CA LEU A 22 -7.46 -20.70 -1.02
C LEU A 22 -7.41 -19.54 -0.03
N PHE A 23 -7.79 -19.76 1.23
CA PHE A 23 -7.72 -18.74 2.27
C PHE A 23 -6.28 -18.27 2.54
N TYR A 24 -5.36 -19.20 2.83
CA TYR A 24 -3.98 -18.83 3.14
C TYR A 24 -3.20 -18.36 1.91
N MET A 25 -3.52 -18.83 0.69
CA MET A 25 -2.97 -18.30 -0.57
C MET A 25 -3.39 -16.84 -0.78
N HIS A 26 -4.65 -16.50 -0.47
CA HIS A 26 -5.13 -15.14 -0.52
C HIS A 26 -4.35 -14.24 0.45
N MET A 27 -4.23 -14.64 1.72
CA MET A 27 -3.43 -13.90 2.69
C MET A 27 -1.96 -13.79 2.27
N PHE A 28 -1.39 -14.86 1.72
CA PHE A 28 -0.01 -14.87 1.24
C PHE A 28 0.21 -13.96 0.03
N GLN A 29 -0.80 -13.83 -0.85
CA GLN A 29 -0.77 -12.85 -1.94
C GLN A 29 -0.81 -11.41 -1.40
N LEU A 30 -1.66 -11.12 -0.41
CA LEU A 30 -1.74 -9.80 0.25
C LEU A 30 -0.44 -9.46 0.99
N ASN A 31 0.24 -10.47 1.55
CA ASN A 31 1.55 -10.36 2.20
C ASN A 31 2.73 -10.45 1.20
N SER A 32 2.49 -10.14 -0.08
CA SER A 32 3.52 -10.06 -1.15
C SER A 32 4.35 -11.33 -1.33
N TYR A 33 3.80 -12.50 -0.98
CA TYR A 33 4.46 -13.83 -1.04
C TYR A 33 5.73 -13.93 -0.18
N ARG A 34 5.80 -13.18 0.91
CA ARG A 34 6.92 -13.22 1.87
C ARG A 34 6.56 -14.10 3.06
N ALA A 35 7.43 -15.05 3.35
CA ALA A 35 7.21 -15.98 4.45
C ALA A 35 7.21 -15.27 5.82
N ASP A 36 8.11 -14.28 5.99
CA ASP A 36 8.22 -13.50 7.23
C ASP A 36 6.94 -12.68 7.49
N ASP A 37 6.43 -11.98 6.47
CA ASP A 37 5.20 -11.19 6.57
C ASP A 37 3.99 -12.10 6.85
N GLN A 38 3.94 -13.29 6.22
CA GLN A 38 2.90 -14.28 6.47
C GLN A 38 2.97 -14.82 7.91
N TRP A 39 4.16 -15.07 8.42
CA TRP A 39 4.37 -15.53 9.80
C TRP A 39 3.91 -14.48 10.81
N HIS A 40 4.34 -13.23 10.64
CA HIS A 40 3.91 -12.12 11.50
C HIS A 40 2.39 -11.90 11.45
N TRP A 41 1.80 -12.00 10.25
CA TRP A 41 0.35 -11.94 10.09
C TRP A 41 -0.35 -13.06 10.88
N MET A 42 0.13 -14.28 10.81
CA MET A 42 -0.43 -15.42 11.56
C MET A 42 -0.36 -15.19 13.07
N LEU A 43 0.74 -14.65 13.59
CA LEU A 43 0.91 -14.35 15.01
C LEU A 43 -0.05 -13.25 15.50
N LYS A 44 -0.29 -12.22 14.68
CA LYS A 44 -1.24 -11.14 14.98
C LYS A 44 -2.70 -11.62 14.90
N ASN A 45 -3.01 -12.53 13.97
CA ASN A 45 -4.36 -13.00 13.68
C ASN A 45 -4.64 -14.40 14.24
N ARG A 46 -4.36 -14.63 15.53
CA ARG A 46 -4.50 -15.95 16.17
C ARG A 46 -5.88 -16.58 15.96
N GLY A 47 -6.96 -15.80 15.97
CA GLY A 47 -8.32 -16.29 15.71
C GLY A 47 -8.52 -16.95 14.34
N LYS A 48 -7.66 -16.65 13.35
CA LYS A 48 -7.65 -17.31 12.04
C LYS A 48 -6.77 -18.57 12.01
N VAL A 49 -5.87 -18.71 12.97
CA VAL A 49 -4.92 -19.84 13.07
C VAL A 49 -5.42 -20.91 14.06
N VAL A 50 -6.06 -20.52 15.15
CA VAL A 50 -6.61 -21.44 16.17
C VAL A 50 -7.44 -22.59 15.59
N PRO A 51 -8.28 -22.41 14.56
CA PRO A 51 -9.03 -23.52 13.96
C PRO A 51 -8.16 -24.63 13.37
N LEU A 52 -6.88 -24.39 13.08
CA LEU A 52 -5.93 -25.43 12.66
C LEU A 52 -5.62 -26.44 13.78
N ALA A 53 -5.91 -26.09 15.02
CA ALA A 53 -5.79 -27.03 16.14
C ALA A 53 -6.83 -28.18 16.04
N LEU A 54 -7.99 -27.96 15.42
CA LEU A 54 -9.03 -28.98 15.29
C LEU A 54 -8.54 -30.23 14.54
N PRO A 55 -7.94 -30.16 13.33
CA PRO A 55 -7.33 -31.32 12.68
C PRO A 55 -6.27 -32.02 13.56
N LEU A 56 -5.46 -31.24 14.29
CA LEU A 56 -4.43 -31.79 15.18
C LEU A 56 -5.04 -32.56 16.37
N ILE A 57 -6.06 -31.99 17.01
CA ILE A 57 -6.81 -32.66 18.09
C ILE A 57 -7.45 -33.94 17.54
N GLY A 58 -8.09 -33.87 16.37
CA GLY A 58 -8.67 -35.02 15.70
C GLY A 58 -7.65 -36.12 15.39
N ALA A 59 -6.42 -35.74 14.99
CA ALA A 59 -5.34 -36.69 14.77
C ALA A 59 -4.92 -37.42 16.05
N VAL A 60 -4.71 -36.68 17.14
CA VAL A 60 -4.30 -37.24 18.44
C VAL A 60 -5.37 -38.19 18.98
N ILE A 61 -6.63 -37.76 19.03
CA ILE A 61 -7.75 -38.61 19.47
C ILE A 61 -7.91 -39.82 18.54
N GLY A 62 -7.75 -39.61 17.22
CA GLY A 62 -7.84 -40.65 16.21
C GLY A 62 -6.84 -41.79 16.40
N VAL A 63 -5.61 -41.48 16.82
CA VAL A 63 -4.60 -42.49 17.14
C VAL A 63 -5.04 -43.37 18.34
N ILE A 64 -5.71 -42.76 19.33
CA ILE A 64 -6.19 -43.43 20.54
C ILE A 64 -7.40 -44.31 20.24
N CYS A 65 -8.35 -43.84 19.41
CA CYS A 65 -9.62 -44.56 19.13
C CYS A 65 -9.46 -45.80 18.24
N GLY A 66 -8.30 -46.03 17.63
CA GLY A 66 -8.03 -47.20 16.81
C GLY A 66 -8.24 -47.00 15.31
N LYS A 67 -8.03 -48.08 14.51
CA LYS A 67 -7.85 -47.96 13.05
C LYS A 67 -9.01 -47.25 12.32
N ASN A 68 -10.23 -47.75 12.42
CA ASN A 68 -11.38 -47.21 11.67
C ASN A 68 -12.07 -46.04 12.39
N ALA A 69 -12.32 -46.23 13.69
CA ALA A 69 -12.92 -45.17 14.53
C ALA A 69 -12.03 -43.89 14.54
N GLY A 70 -10.71 -44.09 14.60
CA GLY A 70 -9.74 -42.99 14.60
C GLY A 70 -9.79 -42.15 13.31
N MET A 71 -9.91 -42.77 12.15
CA MET A 71 -10.06 -42.05 10.88
C MET A 71 -11.38 -41.27 10.81
N ILE A 72 -12.47 -41.83 11.33
CA ILE A 72 -13.77 -41.15 11.39
C ILE A 72 -13.70 -39.92 12.31
N VAL A 73 -13.12 -40.09 13.53
CA VAL A 73 -12.94 -38.97 14.48
C VAL A 73 -12.10 -37.87 13.86
N CYS A 74 -10.95 -38.21 13.27
CA CYS A 74 -10.11 -37.21 12.59
C CYS A 74 -10.86 -36.48 11.46
N ALA A 75 -11.62 -37.22 10.65
CA ALA A 75 -12.43 -36.63 9.57
C ALA A 75 -13.47 -35.64 10.11
N VAL A 76 -14.15 -35.96 11.24
CA VAL A 76 -15.13 -35.07 11.88
C VAL A 76 -14.46 -33.75 12.31
N PHE A 77 -13.30 -33.82 12.99
CA PHE A 77 -12.58 -32.62 13.41
C PHE A 77 -12.10 -31.77 12.21
N ILE A 78 -11.66 -32.40 11.12
CA ILE A 78 -11.30 -31.72 9.87
C ILE A 78 -12.53 -31.03 9.27
N LEU A 79 -13.69 -31.69 9.22
CA LEU A 79 -14.94 -31.09 8.71
C LEU A 79 -15.40 -29.92 9.57
N LEU A 80 -15.24 -30.00 10.90
CA LEU A 80 -15.50 -28.86 11.80
C LEU A 80 -14.58 -27.67 11.49
N ALA A 81 -13.30 -27.94 11.20
CA ALA A 81 -12.36 -26.89 10.82
C ALA A 81 -12.75 -26.19 9.49
N CYS A 82 -13.38 -26.89 8.54
CA CYS A 82 -13.87 -26.30 7.30
C CYS A 82 -14.84 -25.13 7.50
N LEU A 83 -15.59 -25.11 8.62
CA LEU A 83 -16.57 -24.06 8.91
C LEU A 83 -15.91 -22.67 9.07
N PHE A 84 -14.63 -22.64 9.45
CA PHE A 84 -13.87 -21.39 9.69
C PHE A 84 -13.23 -20.82 8.42
N TYR A 85 -13.05 -21.63 7.38
CA TYR A 85 -12.39 -21.26 6.11
C TYR A 85 -13.36 -21.11 4.94
N LYS A 86 -14.65 -20.95 5.22
CA LYS A 86 -15.65 -20.69 4.19
C LYS A 86 -15.31 -19.40 3.44
N PRO A 87 -15.48 -19.36 2.11
CA PRO A 87 -15.27 -18.16 1.32
C PRO A 87 -16.12 -17.00 1.84
N LYS A 88 -15.48 -15.82 2.04
CA LYS A 88 -16.14 -14.57 2.39
C LYS A 88 -15.91 -13.55 1.29
N LYS A 89 -16.83 -12.60 1.14
CA LYS A 89 -16.63 -11.48 0.23
C LYS A 89 -15.44 -10.65 0.73
N ALA A 90 -14.39 -10.55 -0.08
CA ALA A 90 -13.18 -9.81 0.23
C ALA A 90 -13.18 -8.47 -0.50
N LYS A 91 -12.58 -7.42 0.07
CA LYS A 91 -12.35 -6.12 -0.58
C LYS A 91 -11.41 -6.28 -1.78
N LYS A 92 -10.31 -7.02 -1.59
CA LYS A 92 -9.34 -7.36 -2.64
C LYS A 92 -9.34 -8.88 -2.84
N PRO A 93 -10.16 -9.45 -3.71
CA PRO A 93 -10.25 -10.90 -3.89
C PRO A 93 -8.95 -11.50 -4.42
N LEU A 94 -8.74 -12.80 -4.15
CA LEU A 94 -7.59 -13.57 -4.67
C LEU A 94 -7.55 -13.47 -6.20
N LYS A 95 -6.45 -12.96 -6.73
CA LYS A 95 -6.19 -12.89 -8.18
C LYS A 95 -5.41 -14.13 -8.63
N TYR A 96 -5.98 -14.91 -9.54
CA TYR A 96 -5.35 -16.12 -10.10
C TYR A 96 -4.27 -15.77 -11.12
N THR A 97 -3.20 -15.12 -10.67
CA THR A 97 -2.03 -14.81 -11.48
C THR A 97 -1.30 -16.10 -11.90
N PRO A 98 -0.44 -16.08 -12.95
CA PRO A 98 0.38 -17.24 -13.31
C PRO A 98 1.20 -17.79 -12.14
N ARG A 99 1.70 -16.94 -11.23
CA ARG A 99 2.40 -17.34 -10.01
C ARG A 99 1.48 -18.12 -9.07
N VAL A 100 0.28 -17.59 -8.78
CA VAL A 100 -0.70 -18.27 -7.92
C VAL A 100 -1.08 -19.63 -8.52
N LYS A 101 -1.30 -19.71 -9.85
CA LYS A 101 -1.63 -20.97 -10.53
C LYS A 101 -0.50 -22.00 -10.36
N ARG A 102 0.76 -21.62 -10.56
CA ARG A 102 1.92 -22.53 -10.33
C ARG A 102 1.98 -23.00 -8.88
N MET A 103 1.81 -22.10 -7.92
CA MET A 103 1.80 -22.47 -6.50
C MET A 103 0.65 -23.42 -6.17
N LEU A 104 -0.56 -23.17 -6.67
CA LEU A 104 -1.71 -24.07 -6.46
C LEU A 104 -1.46 -25.47 -7.06
N VAL A 105 -0.85 -25.54 -8.25
CA VAL A 105 -0.45 -26.82 -8.85
C VAL A 105 0.57 -27.54 -7.96
N THR A 106 1.59 -26.83 -7.46
CA THR A 106 2.59 -27.43 -6.56
C THR A 106 1.96 -27.94 -5.28
N VAL A 107 1.06 -27.16 -4.65
CA VAL A 107 0.30 -27.61 -3.45
C VAL A 107 -0.54 -28.83 -3.76
N ALA A 108 -1.25 -28.86 -4.90
CA ALA A 108 -2.06 -30.02 -5.31
C ALA A 108 -1.19 -31.25 -5.51
N VAL A 109 -0.04 -31.14 -6.17
CA VAL A 109 0.92 -32.25 -6.35
C VAL A 109 1.41 -32.78 -5.00
N LEU A 110 1.77 -31.91 -4.06
CA LEU A 110 2.19 -32.32 -2.72
C LEU A 110 1.09 -33.09 -1.98
N TYR A 111 -0.15 -32.60 -2.03
CA TYR A 111 -1.28 -33.27 -1.38
C TYR A 111 -1.66 -34.59 -2.06
N VAL A 112 -1.62 -34.67 -3.41
CA VAL A 112 -1.85 -35.91 -4.15
C VAL A 112 -0.77 -36.95 -3.79
N ALA A 113 0.51 -36.56 -3.83
CA ALA A 113 1.61 -37.45 -3.48
C ALA A 113 1.46 -38.00 -2.05
N MET A 114 1.14 -37.14 -1.09
CA MET A 114 0.87 -37.55 0.29
C MET A 114 -0.32 -38.55 0.36
N THR A 115 -1.43 -38.21 -0.29
CA THR A 115 -2.64 -39.07 -0.27
C THR A 115 -2.36 -40.45 -0.84
N VAL A 116 -1.65 -40.54 -1.99
CA VAL A 116 -1.26 -41.80 -2.62
C VAL A 116 -0.33 -42.61 -1.71
N LEU A 117 0.70 -41.97 -1.13
CA LEU A 117 1.63 -42.65 -0.21
C LEU A 117 0.90 -43.20 1.01
N LEU A 118 -0.03 -42.45 1.60
CA LEU A 118 -0.82 -42.92 2.74
C LEU A 118 -1.79 -44.05 2.35
N ALA A 119 -2.44 -43.98 1.19
CA ALA A 119 -3.36 -45.03 0.73
C ALA A 119 -2.64 -46.35 0.47
N VAL A 120 -1.39 -46.31 -0.01
CA VAL A 120 -0.61 -47.52 -0.36
C VAL A 120 0.13 -48.11 0.84
N PHE A 121 0.74 -47.26 1.70
CA PHE A 121 1.73 -47.71 2.70
C PHE A 121 1.30 -47.54 4.14
N ALA A 122 0.23 -46.76 4.46
CA ALA A 122 -0.12 -46.45 5.82
C ALA A 122 -1.24 -47.34 6.39
N SER A 123 -1.15 -47.61 7.73
CA SER A 123 -2.28 -48.13 8.48
C SER A 123 -3.22 -46.98 8.90
N GLY A 124 -4.51 -47.30 9.18
CA GLY A 124 -5.49 -46.25 9.53
C GLY A 124 -5.11 -45.31 10.68
N ARG A 125 -4.31 -45.74 11.66
CA ARG A 125 -3.78 -44.87 12.72
C ARG A 125 -2.76 -43.86 12.18
N ILE A 126 -1.84 -44.34 11.34
CA ILE A 126 -0.84 -43.49 10.67
C ILE A 126 -1.52 -42.51 9.70
N THR A 127 -2.53 -43.01 8.95
CA THR A 127 -3.33 -42.18 8.05
C THR A 127 -4.02 -41.03 8.82
N ALA A 128 -4.69 -41.31 9.95
CA ALA A 128 -5.36 -40.30 10.77
C ALA A 128 -4.36 -39.28 11.31
N LEU A 129 -3.20 -39.74 11.80
CA LEU A 129 -2.14 -38.86 12.33
C LEU A 129 -1.59 -37.93 11.24
N VAL A 130 -1.15 -38.49 10.12
CA VAL A 130 -0.49 -37.69 9.05
C VAL A 130 -1.47 -36.74 8.38
N VAL A 131 -2.68 -37.19 8.08
CA VAL A 131 -3.71 -36.33 7.48
C VAL A 131 -4.06 -35.17 8.37
N GLY A 132 -4.24 -35.39 9.68
CA GLY A 132 -4.52 -34.32 10.64
C GLY A 132 -3.35 -33.36 10.81
N LEU A 133 -2.10 -33.86 10.86
CA LEU A 133 -0.90 -33.01 10.93
C LEU A 133 -0.73 -32.15 9.68
N VAL A 134 -0.90 -32.72 8.48
CA VAL A 134 -0.76 -31.99 7.23
C VAL A 134 -1.90 -30.97 7.05
N ALA A 135 -3.12 -31.31 7.47
CA ALA A 135 -4.22 -30.36 7.50
C ALA A 135 -3.91 -29.16 8.42
N ALA A 136 -3.43 -29.42 9.63
CA ALA A 136 -2.99 -28.37 10.57
C ALA A 136 -1.82 -27.54 10.03
N ALA A 137 -0.94 -28.15 9.23
CA ALA A 137 0.22 -27.49 8.62
C ALA A 137 -0.08 -26.78 7.30
N SER A 138 -1.33 -26.68 6.87
CA SER A 138 -1.71 -26.10 5.55
C SER A 138 -1.09 -24.74 5.21
N PRO A 139 -0.89 -23.75 6.13
CA PRO A 139 -0.18 -22.51 5.82
C PRO A 139 1.28 -22.74 5.43
N PHE A 140 1.93 -23.71 6.07
CA PHE A 140 3.34 -24.04 5.81
C PHE A 140 3.52 -24.79 4.50
N VAL A 141 2.52 -25.55 4.04
CA VAL A 141 2.53 -26.18 2.71
C VAL A 141 2.56 -25.12 1.61
N ILE A 142 1.88 -23.99 1.80
CA ILE A 142 1.92 -22.85 0.86
C ILE A 142 3.30 -22.19 0.86
N ILE A 143 3.91 -22.00 2.03
CA ILE A 143 5.28 -21.47 2.13
C ILE A 143 6.26 -22.44 1.44
N LEU A 144 6.13 -23.74 1.67
CA LEU A 144 6.94 -24.76 1.00
C LEU A 144 6.76 -24.70 -0.53
N ALA A 145 5.52 -24.60 -1.02
CA ALA A 145 5.26 -24.45 -2.44
C ALA A 145 5.90 -23.17 -3.02
N ASN A 146 5.92 -22.07 -2.27
CA ASN A 146 6.62 -20.85 -2.69
C ASN A 146 8.14 -21.06 -2.77
N ILE A 147 8.72 -21.79 -1.82
CA ILE A 147 10.17 -22.13 -1.83
C ILE A 147 10.49 -23.00 -3.05
N ILE A 148 9.69 -24.04 -3.32
CA ILE A 148 9.86 -24.93 -4.48
C ILE A 148 9.78 -24.15 -5.80
N ASN A 149 8.84 -23.20 -5.91
CA ASN A 149 8.67 -22.39 -7.12
C ASN A 149 9.66 -21.21 -7.22
N LYS A 150 10.38 -20.86 -6.14
CA LYS A 150 11.26 -19.68 -6.10
C LYS A 150 12.29 -19.64 -7.26
N PRO A 151 12.99 -20.73 -7.64
CA PRO A 151 13.93 -20.70 -8.76
C PRO A 151 13.25 -20.33 -10.09
N ILE A 152 12.05 -20.85 -10.32
CA ILE A 152 11.25 -20.56 -11.53
C ILE A 152 10.83 -19.10 -11.55
N GLU A 153 10.33 -18.58 -10.43
CA GLU A 153 9.91 -17.17 -10.32
C GLU A 153 11.08 -16.21 -10.51
N LEU A 154 12.25 -16.51 -9.93
CA LEU A 154 13.47 -15.71 -10.12
C LEU A 154 13.93 -15.71 -11.58
N SER A 155 13.87 -16.86 -12.27
CA SER A 155 14.23 -16.97 -13.68
C SER A 155 13.28 -16.15 -14.56
N ILE A 156 11.96 -16.24 -14.31
CA ILE A 156 10.93 -15.46 -15.01
C ILE A 156 11.15 -13.96 -14.78
N ASN A 157 11.34 -13.54 -13.54
CA ASN A 157 11.57 -12.14 -13.22
C ASN A 157 12.84 -11.60 -13.89
N ARG A 158 13.93 -12.37 -13.85
CA ARG A 158 15.21 -12.02 -14.52
C ARG A 158 15.01 -11.87 -16.03
N TYR A 159 14.29 -12.80 -16.66
CA TYR A 159 13.99 -12.71 -18.09
C TYR A 159 13.27 -11.41 -18.45
N TYR A 160 12.17 -11.11 -17.76
CA TYR A 160 11.40 -9.89 -18.03
C TYR A 160 12.15 -8.59 -17.69
N THR A 161 12.93 -8.60 -16.62
CA THR A 161 13.77 -7.46 -16.24
C THR A 161 14.84 -7.19 -17.30
N ASN A 162 15.53 -8.23 -17.78
CA ASN A 162 16.54 -8.09 -18.83
C ASN A 162 15.93 -7.62 -20.16
N ASP A 163 14.74 -8.09 -20.49
CA ASP A 163 13.99 -7.65 -21.67
C ASP A 163 13.63 -6.16 -21.56
N ALA A 164 13.10 -5.72 -20.41
CA ALA A 164 12.81 -4.30 -20.16
C ALA A 164 14.07 -3.42 -20.24
N LYS A 165 15.22 -3.88 -19.68
CA LYS A 165 16.51 -3.17 -19.80
C LYS A 165 16.95 -3.01 -21.26
N LYS A 166 16.77 -4.05 -22.08
CA LYS A 166 17.09 -3.98 -23.52
C LYS A 166 16.19 -2.96 -24.23
N MET A 167 14.90 -2.93 -23.91
CA MET A 167 13.96 -1.96 -24.49
C MET A 167 14.33 -0.52 -24.12
N LEU A 168 14.71 -0.27 -22.85
CA LEU A 168 15.18 1.05 -22.39
C LEU A 168 16.49 1.45 -23.11
N ALA A 169 17.45 0.55 -23.21
CA ALA A 169 18.71 0.78 -23.92
C ALA A 169 18.52 1.06 -25.42
N ALA A 170 17.45 0.56 -26.03
CA ALA A 170 17.08 0.84 -27.41
C ALA A 170 16.47 2.25 -27.62
N CYS A 171 16.25 3.03 -26.56
CA CYS A 171 15.71 4.39 -26.58
C CYS A 171 16.79 5.39 -26.07
N PRO A 172 17.84 5.71 -26.83
CA PRO A 172 18.99 6.49 -26.35
C PRO A 172 18.65 7.95 -26.00
N ASN A 173 17.57 8.49 -26.56
CA ASN A 173 17.11 9.86 -26.28
C ASN A 173 16.10 9.93 -25.13
N LEU A 174 15.80 8.79 -24.49
CA LEU A 174 14.85 8.74 -23.40
C LEU A 174 15.47 9.26 -22.10
N THR A 175 14.95 10.33 -21.56
CA THR A 175 15.29 10.83 -20.23
C THR A 175 14.41 10.18 -19.18
N VAL A 176 15.00 9.45 -18.24
CA VAL A 176 14.27 8.83 -17.13
C VAL A 176 14.34 9.70 -15.90
N ILE A 177 13.18 9.99 -15.30
CA ILE A 177 13.04 10.73 -14.05
C ILE A 177 12.54 9.80 -12.96
N GLY A 178 13.36 9.53 -11.94
CA GLY A 178 12.97 8.77 -10.76
C GLY A 178 12.19 9.64 -9.77
N VAL A 179 11.04 9.15 -9.29
CA VAL A 179 10.22 9.85 -8.28
C VAL A 179 10.08 8.96 -7.06
N THR A 180 10.70 9.35 -5.94
CA THR A 180 10.59 8.61 -4.68
C THR A 180 10.23 9.53 -3.50
N GLY A 181 9.97 8.93 -2.35
CA GLY A 181 9.61 9.60 -1.10
C GLY A 181 8.69 8.72 -0.24
N SER A 182 8.46 9.12 0.99
CA SER A 182 7.44 8.48 1.82
C SER A 182 6.04 8.90 1.38
N TYR A 183 5.85 10.18 1.05
CA TYR A 183 4.56 10.78 0.63
C TYR A 183 4.75 11.58 -0.65
N GLY A 184 3.64 11.92 -1.33
CA GLY A 184 3.63 12.81 -2.49
C GLY A 184 4.10 12.19 -3.82
N LYS A 185 4.75 11.02 -3.82
CA LYS A 185 5.28 10.37 -5.04
C LYS A 185 4.28 10.31 -6.20
N THR A 186 3.12 9.73 -5.93
CA THR A 186 2.09 9.53 -6.96
C THR A 186 1.56 10.87 -7.46
N SER A 187 1.29 11.81 -6.55
CA SER A 187 0.84 13.16 -6.92
C SER A 187 1.88 13.87 -7.79
N VAL A 188 3.15 13.90 -7.37
CA VAL A 188 4.25 14.51 -8.14
C VAL A 188 4.42 13.84 -9.50
N LYS A 189 4.33 12.52 -9.60
CA LYS A 189 4.36 11.80 -10.89
C LYS A 189 3.24 12.27 -11.84
N PHE A 190 2.01 12.37 -11.34
CA PHE A 190 0.88 12.83 -12.16
C PHE A 190 1.03 14.31 -12.55
N TYR A 191 1.51 15.16 -11.63
CA TYR A 191 1.74 16.57 -11.92
C TYR A 191 2.86 16.74 -12.95
N LEU A 192 3.99 16.06 -12.78
CA LEU A 192 5.08 16.01 -13.77
C LEU A 192 4.58 15.56 -15.14
N ASN A 193 3.76 14.50 -15.20
CA ASN A 193 3.20 14.04 -16.47
C ASN A 193 2.35 15.11 -17.16
N THR A 194 1.56 15.87 -16.41
CA THR A 194 0.73 16.96 -16.96
C THR A 194 1.60 18.12 -17.42
N LEU A 195 2.56 18.56 -16.61
CA LEU A 195 3.42 19.70 -16.90
C LEU A 195 4.38 19.42 -18.07
N LEU A 196 5.04 18.26 -18.06
CA LEU A 196 6.02 17.90 -19.10
C LEU A 196 5.38 17.62 -20.46
N LYS A 197 4.12 17.20 -20.51
CA LYS A 197 3.36 17.05 -21.77
C LYS A 197 3.12 18.35 -22.53
N ALA A 198 3.39 19.51 -21.93
CA ALA A 198 3.39 20.78 -22.66
C ALA A 198 4.43 20.79 -23.79
N LYS A 199 5.52 20.05 -23.64
CA LYS A 199 6.66 20.09 -24.56
C LYS A 199 7.13 18.70 -25.04
N TYR A 200 6.97 17.65 -24.24
CA TYR A 200 7.57 16.34 -24.43
C TYR A 200 6.52 15.23 -24.63
N ASN A 201 6.91 14.17 -25.33
CA ASN A 201 6.16 12.92 -25.36
C ASN A 201 6.51 12.08 -24.12
N VAL A 202 5.61 12.03 -23.14
CA VAL A 202 5.85 11.51 -21.80
C VAL A 202 5.19 10.15 -21.58
N LEU A 203 5.97 9.18 -21.13
CA LEU A 203 5.49 7.95 -20.49
C LEU A 203 5.59 8.10 -18.98
N MET A 204 4.61 7.62 -18.23
CA MET A 204 4.73 7.46 -16.76
C MET A 204 4.32 6.06 -16.33
N THR A 205 4.80 5.60 -15.18
CA THR A 205 4.26 4.39 -14.54
C THR A 205 2.78 4.59 -14.20
N PRO A 206 1.87 3.70 -14.67
CA PRO A 206 0.44 3.85 -14.43
C PRO A 206 0.10 3.59 -12.95
N GLU A 207 -0.99 4.17 -12.47
CA GLU A 207 -1.50 3.98 -11.10
C GLU A 207 -0.38 4.02 -10.06
N SER A 208 -0.25 2.96 -9.25
CA SER A 208 0.80 2.76 -8.25
C SER A 208 1.82 1.68 -8.65
N TYR A 209 2.13 1.54 -9.95
CA TYR A 209 3.14 0.61 -10.46
C TYR A 209 4.54 1.12 -10.12
N ASN A 210 4.92 1.00 -8.84
CA ASN A 210 6.16 1.51 -8.26
C ASN A 210 7.09 0.41 -7.73
N THR A 211 6.83 -0.84 -8.09
CA THR A 211 7.67 -2.01 -7.77
C THR A 211 8.45 -2.46 -9.02
N PRO A 212 9.55 -3.23 -8.89
CA PRO A 212 10.36 -3.69 -10.02
C PRO A 212 9.52 -4.31 -11.15
N MET A 213 8.62 -5.25 -10.83
CA MET A 213 7.77 -5.88 -11.85
C MET A 213 6.67 -4.97 -12.39
N GLY A 214 6.20 -3.97 -11.60
CA GLY A 214 5.28 -2.93 -12.07
C GLY A 214 5.95 -2.04 -13.12
N VAL A 215 7.17 -1.62 -12.87
CA VAL A 215 7.99 -0.84 -13.81
C VAL A 215 8.33 -1.65 -15.07
N VAL A 216 8.78 -2.89 -14.92
CA VAL A 216 9.04 -3.82 -16.04
C VAL A 216 7.81 -3.99 -16.91
N LYS A 217 6.63 -4.16 -16.31
CA LYS A 217 5.36 -4.27 -17.05
C LYS A 217 5.04 -2.99 -17.82
N THR A 218 5.29 -1.81 -17.22
CA THR A 218 5.09 -0.52 -17.88
C THR A 218 5.99 -0.38 -19.09
N VAL A 219 7.30 -0.63 -18.93
CA VAL A 219 8.27 -0.55 -20.02
C VAL A 219 7.89 -1.49 -21.15
N ARG A 220 7.67 -2.76 -20.86
CA ARG A 220 7.34 -3.78 -21.88
C ARG A 220 5.99 -3.55 -22.57
N GLY A 221 5.02 -3.01 -21.86
CA GLY A 221 3.67 -2.79 -22.39
C GLY A 221 3.48 -1.46 -23.12
N SER A 222 4.18 -0.41 -22.68
CA SER A 222 3.84 0.96 -23.06
C SER A 222 4.99 1.77 -23.64
N LEU A 223 6.27 1.41 -23.40
CA LEU A 223 7.40 2.16 -23.94
C LEU A 223 7.41 2.09 -25.48
N ARG A 224 7.65 3.24 -26.10
CA ARG A 224 7.81 3.39 -27.55
C ARG A 224 9.06 4.24 -27.82
N ALA A 225 9.68 4.07 -28.96
CA ALA A 225 10.86 4.83 -29.35
C ALA A 225 10.61 6.35 -29.49
N THR A 226 9.35 6.75 -29.58
CA THR A 226 8.93 8.16 -29.65
C THR A 226 8.84 8.85 -28.30
N HIS A 227 8.89 8.11 -27.17
CA HIS A 227 8.90 8.74 -25.87
C HIS A 227 10.24 9.43 -25.61
N GLU A 228 10.17 10.66 -25.09
CA GLU A 228 11.32 11.49 -24.76
C GLU A 228 11.59 11.48 -23.26
N ILE A 229 10.53 11.35 -22.43
CA ILE A 229 10.62 11.30 -20.98
C ILE A 229 9.88 10.07 -20.44
N PHE A 230 10.50 9.38 -19.49
CA PHE A 230 9.86 8.33 -18.69
C PHE A 230 9.88 8.70 -17.20
N ILE A 231 8.72 9.00 -16.64
CA ILE A 231 8.54 9.27 -15.20
C ILE A 231 8.31 7.95 -14.49
N CYS A 232 9.30 7.51 -13.70
CA CYS A 232 9.27 6.26 -12.97
C CYS A 232 9.00 6.50 -11.48
N GLU A 233 7.79 6.18 -11.01
CA GLU A 233 7.53 6.16 -9.57
C GLU A 233 8.24 4.97 -8.93
N MET A 234 9.00 5.24 -7.84
CA MET A 234 9.83 4.26 -7.13
C MET A 234 9.35 4.09 -5.70
N GLY A 235 8.65 2.98 -5.44
CA GLY A 235 8.21 2.57 -4.12
C GLY A 235 9.25 1.75 -3.40
N ALA A 236 9.27 1.80 -2.07
CA ALA A 236 10.10 0.94 -1.26
C ALA A 236 9.37 0.53 0.02
N LYS A 237 9.53 -0.74 0.39
CA LYS A 237 9.10 -1.33 1.66
C LYS A 237 10.29 -1.92 2.43
N TYR A 238 11.41 -2.15 1.73
CA TYR A 238 12.64 -2.72 2.29
C TYR A 238 13.85 -1.93 1.81
N VAL A 239 14.95 -2.04 2.55
CA VAL A 239 16.25 -1.48 2.15
C VAL A 239 16.71 -2.13 0.84
N GLY A 240 17.19 -1.32 -0.11
CA GLY A 240 17.63 -1.76 -1.45
C GLY A 240 16.54 -1.75 -2.53
N ASP A 241 15.26 -1.52 -2.18
CA ASP A 241 14.17 -1.53 -3.17
C ASP A 241 14.31 -0.40 -4.21
N ILE A 242 14.76 0.79 -3.81
CA ILE A 242 14.97 1.91 -4.74
C ILE A 242 16.19 1.64 -5.61
N LYS A 243 17.27 1.09 -5.04
CA LYS A 243 18.44 0.69 -5.79
C LYS A 243 18.10 -0.32 -6.88
N GLU A 244 17.29 -1.35 -6.57
CA GLU A 244 16.84 -2.34 -7.56
C GLU A 244 16.11 -1.66 -8.73
N LEU A 245 15.23 -0.69 -8.44
CA LEU A 245 14.53 0.08 -9.48
C LEU A 245 15.49 0.94 -10.30
N CYS A 246 16.45 1.62 -9.67
CA CYS A 246 17.48 2.40 -10.35
C CYS A 246 18.34 1.53 -11.26
N ASP A 247 18.71 0.33 -10.80
CA ASP A 247 19.47 -0.66 -11.61
C ASP A 247 18.67 -1.17 -12.83
N ILE A 248 17.34 -1.01 -12.84
CA ILE A 248 16.50 -1.37 -13.99
C ILE A 248 16.40 -0.22 -14.98
N VAL A 249 16.11 1.01 -14.50
CA VAL A 249 15.72 2.12 -15.39
C VAL A 249 16.81 3.16 -15.60
N HIS A 250 17.89 3.14 -14.82
CA HIS A 250 19.02 4.09 -14.89
C HIS A 250 18.55 5.55 -14.98
N PRO A 251 17.95 6.11 -13.90
CA PRO A 251 17.40 7.46 -13.94
C PRO A 251 18.49 8.51 -14.20
N LYS A 252 18.20 9.44 -15.12
CA LYS A 252 19.04 10.61 -15.38
C LYS A 252 18.83 11.69 -14.32
N HIS A 253 17.57 11.90 -13.91
CA HIS A 253 17.16 12.87 -12.90
C HIS A 253 16.35 12.19 -11.81
N GLY A 254 16.34 12.79 -10.63
CA GLY A 254 15.59 12.26 -9.49
C GLY A 254 14.89 13.33 -8.68
N ILE A 255 13.72 13.01 -8.13
CA ILE A 255 13.04 13.85 -7.16
C ILE A 255 12.68 13.04 -5.91
N ILE A 256 13.06 13.57 -4.73
CA ILE A 256 12.67 13.02 -3.43
C ILE A 256 11.63 13.97 -2.82
N THR A 257 10.37 13.52 -2.74
CA THR A 257 9.23 14.38 -2.40
C THR A 257 9.13 14.67 -0.91
N SER A 258 9.27 13.65 -0.08
CA SER A 258 9.28 13.78 1.37
C SER A 258 9.78 12.48 2.03
N ILE A 259 10.31 12.58 3.23
CA ILE A 259 10.72 11.46 4.06
C ILE A 259 10.02 11.56 5.41
N GLY A 260 9.54 10.44 5.91
CA GLY A 260 8.92 10.35 7.23
C GLY A 260 8.55 8.90 7.59
N PRO A 261 8.00 8.69 8.79
CA PRO A 261 7.63 7.37 9.31
C PRO A 261 6.62 6.68 8.38
N GLN A 262 7.08 5.69 7.64
CA GLN A 262 6.27 4.84 6.77
C GLN A 262 6.88 3.45 6.74
N HIS A 263 6.05 2.40 6.78
CA HIS A 263 6.48 1.00 6.77
C HIS A 263 7.58 0.68 7.81
N LEU A 264 7.53 1.30 8.99
CA LEU A 264 8.54 1.11 10.04
C LEU A 264 8.65 -0.36 10.49
N GLU A 265 7.57 -1.12 10.36
CA GLU A 265 7.57 -2.55 10.66
C GLU A 265 8.58 -3.33 9.78
N SER A 266 8.72 -2.97 8.51
CA SER A 266 9.64 -3.60 7.56
C SER A 266 11.01 -2.93 7.51
N PHE A 267 11.07 -1.60 7.56
CA PHE A 267 12.34 -0.84 7.58
C PHE A 267 13.09 -0.93 8.92
N LYS A 268 12.39 -1.23 10.03
CA LYS A 268 12.92 -1.30 11.41
C LYS A 268 13.36 0.05 12.01
N SER A 269 13.71 1.04 11.20
CA SER A 269 14.10 2.38 11.68
C SER A 269 13.81 3.45 10.65
N LEU A 270 13.63 4.69 11.10
CA LEU A 270 13.51 5.86 10.24
C LEU A 270 14.79 6.09 9.43
N GLN A 271 15.98 5.80 10.01
CA GLN A 271 17.24 5.92 9.31
C GLN A 271 17.31 5.02 8.07
N ASN A 272 16.79 3.80 8.15
CA ASN A 272 16.70 2.91 7.00
C ASN A 272 15.74 3.46 5.92
N VAL A 273 14.64 4.13 6.31
CA VAL A 273 13.76 4.82 5.36
C VAL A 273 14.54 5.92 4.63
N ILE A 274 15.26 6.79 5.38
CA ILE A 274 16.07 7.87 4.83
C ILE A 274 17.10 7.30 3.85
N ASN A 275 17.91 6.33 4.29
CA ASN A 275 18.95 5.72 3.47
C ASN A 275 18.38 5.14 2.17
N THR A 276 17.26 4.41 2.25
CA THR A 276 16.64 3.81 1.07
C THR A 276 16.12 4.86 0.08
N LYS A 277 15.54 5.97 0.55
CA LYS A 277 15.09 7.01 -0.38
C LYS A 277 16.25 7.71 -1.07
N PHE A 278 17.37 7.88 -0.39
CA PHE A 278 18.59 8.46 -0.96
C PHE A 278 19.35 7.51 -1.90
N GLU A 279 19.03 6.20 -1.95
CA GLU A 279 19.51 5.31 -3.01
C GLU A 279 19.22 5.85 -4.42
N LEU A 280 18.16 6.66 -4.60
CA LEU A 280 17.91 7.37 -5.85
C LEU A 280 19.00 8.40 -6.13
N ALA A 281 19.39 9.22 -5.14
CA ALA A 281 20.44 10.23 -5.28
C ALA A 281 21.78 9.58 -5.63
N ASP A 282 22.12 8.47 -4.94
CA ASP A 282 23.36 7.71 -5.14
C ASP A 282 23.44 7.07 -6.54
N ALA A 283 22.30 6.82 -7.20
CA ALA A 283 22.22 6.19 -8.51
C ALA A 283 22.26 7.17 -9.69
N LEU A 284 22.17 8.48 -9.46
CA LEU A 284 22.16 9.47 -10.53
C LEU A 284 23.56 9.65 -11.13
N PRO A 285 23.67 9.86 -12.45
CA PRO A 285 24.93 10.23 -13.08
C PRO A 285 25.36 11.64 -12.67
N LYS A 286 26.66 11.96 -12.82
CA LYS A 286 27.25 13.27 -12.44
C LYS A 286 26.59 14.48 -13.11
N ASP A 287 26.07 14.30 -14.32
CA ASP A 287 25.34 15.30 -15.09
C ASP A 287 23.81 15.22 -14.88
N GLY A 288 23.38 14.43 -13.91
CA GLY A 288 21.99 14.31 -13.49
C GLY A 288 21.59 15.42 -12.50
N MET A 289 20.29 15.72 -12.48
CA MET A 289 19.71 16.69 -11.53
C MET A 289 18.96 15.96 -10.43
N LEU A 290 19.19 16.37 -9.18
CA LEU A 290 18.50 15.89 -8.01
C LEU A 290 17.65 17.01 -7.41
N PHE A 291 16.33 16.76 -7.33
CA PHE A 291 15.36 17.70 -6.78
C PHE A 291 14.93 17.27 -5.37
N LEU A 292 15.01 18.15 -4.40
CA LEU A 292 14.82 17.86 -2.98
C LEU A 292 13.85 18.84 -2.32
N ASN A 293 12.90 18.29 -1.58
CA ASN A 293 12.00 19.07 -0.75
C ASN A 293 12.76 19.65 0.47
N GLY A 294 13.08 20.94 0.43
CA GLY A 294 13.80 21.65 1.48
C GLY A 294 13.02 21.87 2.78
N ASP A 295 11.69 21.77 2.74
CA ASP A 295 10.84 21.88 3.93
C ASP A 295 10.81 20.59 4.75
N ASN A 296 11.38 19.50 4.25
CA ASN A 296 11.49 18.24 4.97
C ASN A 296 12.83 18.13 5.69
N GLU A 297 12.82 18.12 7.00
CA GLU A 297 14.02 18.11 7.86
C GLU A 297 15.01 16.97 7.49
N TYR A 298 14.51 15.73 7.30
CA TYR A 298 15.36 14.57 6.99
C TYR A 298 16.00 14.65 5.59
N ILE A 299 15.37 15.39 4.67
CA ILE A 299 15.92 15.66 3.34
C ILE A 299 16.94 16.80 3.42
N ALA A 300 16.61 17.89 4.12
CA ALA A 300 17.46 19.06 4.24
C ALA A 300 18.81 18.73 4.92
N GLU A 301 18.79 17.93 5.99
CA GLU A 301 20.00 17.48 6.70
C GLU A 301 20.96 16.65 5.84
N ARG A 302 20.46 15.99 4.78
CA ARG A 302 21.23 15.08 3.93
C ARG A 302 21.38 15.57 2.49
N ALA A 303 20.91 16.77 2.18
CA ALA A 303 20.98 17.31 0.83
C ALA A 303 22.44 17.44 0.37
N PRO A 304 22.85 16.80 -0.74
CA PRO A 304 24.20 16.96 -1.25
C PRO A 304 24.35 18.33 -1.91
N ASP A 305 25.62 18.81 -1.97
CA ASP A 305 25.95 20.02 -2.69
C ASP A 305 25.50 19.92 -4.16
N GLY A 306 24.96 21.01 -4.67
CA GLY A 306 24.47 21.08 -6.05
C GLY A 306 23.04 20.62 -6.26
N ALA A 307 22.39 19.98 -5.28
CA ALA A 307 20.98 19.62 -5.36
C ALA A 307 20.09 20.88 -5.59
N ILE A 308 18.99 20.68 -6.32
CA ILE A 308 17.98 21.70 -6.57
C ILE A 308 16.90 21.55 -5.50
N THR A 309 16.87 22.48 -4.55
CA THR A 309 15.89 22.47 -3.46
C THR A 309 14.63 23.23 -3.83
N TYR A 310 13.48 22.78 -3.34
CA TYR A 310 12.21 23.50 -3.45
C TYR A 310 11.47 23.49 -2.09
N GLY A 311 10.77 24.57 -1.77
CA GLY A 311 10.08 24.68 -0.49
C GLY A 311 9.17 25.90 -0.39
N LEU A 312 8.27 25.88 0.62
CA LEU A 312 7.38 26.98 1.00
C LEU A 312 7.99 27.79 2.14
N ASN A 313 8.68 27.13 3.07
CA ASN A 313 9.17 27.70 4.31
C ASN A 313 10.70 27.73 4.41
N SER A 314 11.39 26.88 3.64
CA SER A 314 12.85 26.79 3.64
C SER A 314 13.51 27.80 2.72
N ASP A 315 14.81 28.06 2.94
CA ASP A 315 15.65 28.84 2.01
C ASP A 315 16.05 27.97 0.81
N SER A 316 15.05 27.59 0.02
CA SER A 316 15.20 26.72 -1.15
C SER A 316 15.47 27.52 -2.43
N LYS A 317 16.06 26.86 -3.45
CA LYS A 317 16.30 27.45 -4.78
C LYS A 317 14.99 27.83 -5.49
N TYR A 318 14.00 26.93 -5.48
CA TYR A 318 12.64 27.23 -5.90
C TYR A 318 11.78 27.48 -4.67
N LYS A 319 11.14 28.64 -4.61
CA LYS A 319 10.27 29.03 -3.50
C LYS A 319 8.86 29.24 -3.98
N ALA A 320 7.87 28.85 -3.17
CA ALA A 320 6.51 29.29 -3.40
C ALA A 320 5.95 30.01 -2.17
N LYS A 321 5.23 31.10 -2.41
CA LYS A 321 4.49 31.83 -1.40
C LYS A 321 3.01 31.64 -1.62
N LEU A 322 2.30 31.10 -0.65
CA LEU A 322 0.85 30.97 -0.69
C LEU A 322 0.20 32.36 -0.67
N ILE A 323 -0.72 32.59 -1.59
CA ILE A 323 -1.54 33.80 -1.67
C ILE A 323 -2.92 33.53 -1.10
N SER A 324 -3.57 32.41 -1.52
CA SER A 324 -4.85 31.99 -1.00
C SER A 324 -5.01 30.47 -1.05
N VAL A 325 -5.66 29.93 -0.02
CA VAL A 325 -6.04 28.51 0.05
C VAL A 325 -7.50 28.44 0.50
N GLY A 326 -8.32 27.67 -0.18
CA GLY A 326 -9.74 27.53 0.15
C GLY A 326 -10.41 26.42 -0.65
N ASP A 327 -11.74 26.32 -0.49
CA ASP A 327 -12.58 25.29 -1.14
C ASP A 327 -12.65 25.37 -2.67
N LYS A 328 -12.16 26.49 -3.24
CA LYS A 328 -12.08 26.74 -4.71
C LYS A 328 -10.71 26.40 -5.30
N GLY A 329 -9.73 26.05 -4.47
CA GLY A 329 -8.37 25.74 -4.88
C GLY A 329 -7.30 26.55 -4.14
N THR A 330 -6.11 26.58 -4.72
CA THR A 330 -4.93 27.27 -4.15
C THR A 330 -4.32 28.20 -5.19
N THR A 331 -3.96 29.43 -4.76
CA THR A 331 -3.16 30.40 -5.54
C THR A 331 -1.85 30.66 -4.82
N PHE A 332 -0.74 30.63 -5.55
CA PHE A 332 0.61 30.83 -5.02
C PHE A 332 1.54 31.47 -6.04
N GLU A 333 2.53 32.22 -5.59
CA GLU A 333 3.62 32.79 -6.40
C GLU A 333 4.83 31.86 -6.31
N VAL A 334 5.42 31.50 -7.45
CA VAL A 334 6.70 30.77 -7.53
C VAL A 334 7.82 31.75 -7.85
N THR A 335 8.95 31.61 -7.15
CA THR A 335 10.21 32.32 -7.43
C THR A 335 11.27 31.27 -7.79
N THR A 336 11.93 31.45 -8.93
CA THR A 336 13.03 30.61 -9.43
C THR A 336 14.38 31.01 -8.85
N PRO A 337 15.46 30.23 -9.05
CA PRO A 337 16.81 30.57 -8.56
C PRO A 337 17.37 31.86 -9.14
N ASP A 338 17.01 32.23 -10.36
CA ASP A 338 17.40 33.48 -11.05
C ASP A 338 16.48 34.66 -10.76
N GLY A 339 15.48 34.48 -9.91
CA GLY A 339 14.57 35.52 -9.44
C GLY A 339 13.36 35.79 -10.30
N GLU A 340 13.10 34.97 -11.35
CA GLU A 340 11.84 35.02 -12.10
C GLU A 340 10.66 34.69 -11.19
N LYS A 341 9.53 35.38 -11.36
CA LYS A 341 8.32 35.20 -10.58
C LYS A 341 7.12 35.00 -11.45
N GLU A 342 6.27 34.04 -11.07
CA GLU A 342 5.00 33.77 -11.75
C GLU A 342 3.93 33.31 -10.75
N GLU A 343 2.70 33.79 -10.96
CA GLU A 343 1.54 33.39 -10.14
C GLU A 343 0.83 32.18 -10.78
N PHE A 344 0.60 31.17 -9.96
CA PHE A 344 -0.08 29.93 -10.32
C PHE A 344 -1.39 29.77 -9.54
N THR A 345 -2.41 29.29 -10.22
CA THR A 345 -3.69 28.90 -9.62
C THR A 345 -4.02 27.48 -9.99
N THR A 346 -4.44 26.68 -9.01
CA THR A 346 -4.86 25.28 -9.16
C THR A 346 -6.19 25.03 -8.46
N LYS A 347 -6.92 24.01 -8.91
CA LYS A 347 -8.13 23.50 -8.23
C LYS A 347 -7.81 22.65 -7.00
N LEU A 348 -6.55 22.25 -6.85
CA LEU A 348 -6.09 21.40 -5.76
C LEU A 348 -5.97 22.23 -4.47
N ILE A 349 -6.37 21.63 -3.36
CA ILE A 349 -6.46 22.31 -2.06
C ILE A 349 -5.34 21.82 -1.16
N GLY A 350 -4.82 22.75 -0.34
CA GLY A 350 -3.86 22.46 0.71
C GLY A 350 -2.39 22.74 0.35
N THR A 351 -1.63 23.08 1.41
CA THR A 351 -0.22 23.44 1.34
C THR A 351 0.64 22.32 0.77
N HIS A 352 0.33 21.05 1.11
CA HIS A 352 1.04 19.88 0.60
C HIS A 352 0.91 19.72 -0.94
N ASN A 353 -0.26 20.07 -1.54
CA ASN A 353 -0.42 20.06 -2.98
C ASN A 353 0.39 21.17 -3.63
N CYS A 354 0.43 22.37 -3.04
CA CYS A 354 1.28 23.46 -3.50
C CYS A 354 2.76 23.03 -3.52
N LEU A 355 3.24 22.39 -2.46
CA LEU A 355 4.61 21.89 -2.35
C LEU A 355 4.93 20.81 -3.41
N ASN A 356 4.02 19.87 -3.63
CA ASN A 356 4.18 18.84 -4.65
C ASN A 356 4.17 19.43 -6.08
N ILE A 357 3.32 20.44 -6.33
CA ILE A 357 3.26 21.18 -7.62
C ILE A 357 4.55 21.96 -7.82
N LEU A 358 5.06 22.63 -6.78
CA LEU A 358 6.33 23.37 -6.84
C LEU A 358 7.49 22.44 -7.23
N GLY A 359 7.57 21.23 -6.65
CA GLY A 359 8.56 20.23 -7.04
C GLY A 359 8.43 19.83 -8.51
N ALA A 360 7.20 19.67 -9.01
CA ALA A 360 6.94 19.36 -10.41
C ALA A 360 7.27 20.54 -11.34
N ILE A 361 7.00 21.79 -10.91
CA ILE A 361 7.40 23.02 -11.63
C ILE A 361 8.92 23.09 -11.72
N ALA A 362 9.64 22.90 -10.60
CA ALA A 362 11.10 22.95 -10.57
C ALA A 362 11.72 21.97 -11.58
N VAL A 363 11.27 20.71 -11.59
CA VAL A 363 11.74 19.70 -12.57
C VAL A 363 11.43 20.12 -14.00
N SER A 364 10.21 20.62 -14.26
CA SER A 364 9.76 20.97 -15.62
C SER A 364 10.48 22.21 -16.14
N HIS A 365 10.74 23.18 -15.27
CA HIS A 365 11.46 24.41 -15.60
C HIS A 365 12.93 24.11 -15.93
N GLU A 366 13.62 23.31 -15.13
CA GLU A 366 15.01 22.88 -15.40
C GLU A 366 15.13 22.04 -16.70
N LEU A 367 14.05 21.41 -17.13
CA LEU A 367 13.96 20.74 -18.43
C LEU A 367 13.56 21.69 -19.58
N GLY A 368 13.54 22.99 -19.33
CA GLY A 368 13.40 24.04 -20.33
C GLY A 368 11.97 24.34 -20.75
N ILE A 369 11.00 24.25 -19.84
CA ILE A 369 9.64 24.76 -20.01
C ILE A 369 9.52 26.03 -19.17
N SER A 370 9.20 27.17 -19.78
CA SER A 370 9.08 28.45 -19.07
C SER A 370 7.93 28.45 -18.04
N LEU A 371 8.02 29.29 -17.00
CA LEU A 371 6.96 29.41 -16.01
C LEU A 371 5.62 29.80 -16.64
N SER A 372 5.64 30.66 -17.65
CA SER A 372 4.44 31.09 -18.40
C SER A 372 3.77 29.94 -19.17
N GLU A 373 4.54 28.99 -19.73
CA GLU A 373 4.03 27.79 -20.38
C GLU A 373 3.48 26.78 -19.35
N LEU A 374 4.04 26.73 -18.15
CA LEU A 374 3.58 25.87 -17.07
C LEU A 374 2.27 26.35 -16.43
N ARG A 375 1.99 27.65 -16.42
CA ARG A 375 0.80 28.24 -15.80
C ARG A 375 -0.53 27.63 -16.27
N PRO A 376 -0.84 27.48 -17.58
CA PRO A 376 -2.06 26.83 -18.03
C PRO A 376 -2.10 25.32 -17.69
N GLN A 377 -0.94 24.67 -17.55
CA GLN A 377 -0.89 23.25 -17.18
C GLN A 377 -1.21 23.05 -15.70
N VAL A 378 -0.71 23.92 -14.82
CA VAL A 378 -1.02 23.90 -13.38
C VAL A 378 -2.53 24.09 -13.13
N ARG A 379 -3.21 24.93 -13.92
CA ARG A 379 -4.68 25.09 -13.87
C ARG A 379 -5.45 23.82 -14.24
N ARG A 380 -4.85 22.95 -15.08
CA ARG A 380 -5.45 21.68 -15.54
C ARG A 380 -5.18 20.51 -14.61
N LEU A 381 -4.37 20.70 -13.56
CA LEU A 381 -4.09 19.63 -12.61
C LEU A 381 -5.38 19.18 -11.94
N GLU A 382 -5.53 17.86 -11.86
CA GLU A 382 -6.64 17.18 -11.21
C GLU A 382 -6.14 16.41 -10.00
N SER A 383 -7.02 16.16 -9.04
CA SER A 383 -6.72 15.29 -7.91
C SER A 383 -6.43 13.87 -8.41
N VAL A 384 -5.44 13.24 -7.80
CA VAL A 384 -5.18 11.83 -8.03
C VAL A 384 -6.27 11.02 -7.31
N PRO A 385 -6.86 9.99 -7.92
CA PRO A 385 -7.89 9.19 -7.28
C PRO A 385 -7.48 8.71 -5.88
N HIS A 386 -8.38 8.87 -4.93
CA HIS A 386 -8.17 8.54 -3.51
C HIS A 386 -6.99 9.26 -2.82
N ARG A 387 -6.62 10.45 -3.31
CA ARG A 387 -5.58 11.33 -2.74
C ARG A 387 -6.13 12.74 -2.56
N LEU A 388 -6.84 12.96 -1.45
CA LEU A 388 -7.60 14.17 -1.18
C LEU A 388 -8.51 14.56 -2.35
N GLU A 389 -9.12 13.55 -2.97
CA GLU A 389 -10.02 13.71 -4.09
C GLU A 389 -11.35 14.29 -3.63
N LEU A 390 -11.75 15.42 -4.24
CA LEU A 390 -13.00 16.08 -3.90
C LEU A 390 -14.17 15.56 -4.72
N SER A 391 -15.19 15.08 -4.05
CA SER A 391 -16.48 14.67 -4.66
C SER A 391 -17.63 15.44 -4.03
N LYS A 392 -18.29 16.29 -4.83
CA LYS A 392 -19.46 17.06 -4.36
C LYS A 392 -20.74 16.23 -4.58
N ARG A 393 -21.51 16.05 -3.50
CA ARG A 393 -22.83 15.39 -3.51
C ARG A 393 -23.88 16.33 -2.90
N VAL A 394 -25.15 16.01 -3.06
CA VAL A 394 -26.22 16.82 -2.47
C VAL A 394 -26.07 16.82 -0.94
N GLY A 395 -25.95 18.02 -0.35
CA GLY A 395 -25.79 18.23 1.10
C GLY A 395 -24.44 17.79 1.69
N MET A 396 -23.49 17.29 0.86
CA MET A 396 -22.22 16.75 1.34
C MET A 396 -21.06 17.06 0.37
N THR A 397 -19.90 17.35 0.92
CA THR A 397 -18.62 17.26 0.20
C THR A 397 -17.83 16.09 0.79
N LEU A 398 -17.41 15.17 -0.06
CA LEU A 398 -16.54 14.06 0.31
C LEU A 398 -15.10 14.42 -0.09
N ILE A 399 -14.17 14.30 0.84
CA ILE A 399 -12.73 14.37 0.65
C ILE A 399 -12.23 12.92 0.79
N ASP A 400 -11.85 12.30 -0.32
CA ASP A 400 -11.39 10.91 -0.35
C ASP A 400 -9.86 10.86 -0.33
N ASP A 401 -9.29 10.47 0.81
CA ASP A 401 -7.87 10.17 1.02
C ASP A 401 -7.67 8.72 1.51
N SER A 402 -8.46 7.82 0.93
CA SER A 402 -8.56 6.43 1.39
C SER A 402 -7.47 5.50 0.85
N TYR A 403 -6.51 5.98 0.04
CA TYR A 403 -5.52 5.09 -0.58
C TYR A 403 -4.54 4.49 0.41
N ASN A 404 -3.96 5.30 1.29
CA ASN A 404 -2.99 4.90 2.33
C ASN A 404 -2.77 6.07 3.29
N SER A 405 -2.58 5.77 4.55
CA SER A 405 -2.43 6.76 5.62
C SER A 405 -1.08 6.66 6.33
N ASN A 406 -0.63 7.79 6.85
CA ASN A 406 0.62 7.93 7.58
C ASN A 406 0.60 9.25 8.39
N PRO A 407 1.49 9.45 9.39
CA PRO A 407 1.41 10.61 10.27
C PRO A 407 1.42 11.98 9.58
N SER A 408 2.21 12.17 8.53
CA SER A 408 2.24 13.44 7.80
C SER A 408 1.04 13.59 6.86
N GLY A 409 0.57 12.50 6.26
CA GLY A 409 -0.63 12.48 5.42
C GLY A 409 -1.87 12.85 6.22
N THR A 410 -2.07 12.27 7.42
CA THR A 410 -3.21 12.60 8.29
C THR A 410 -3.22 14.07 8.71
N LYS A 411 -2.06 14.66 9.00
CA LYS A 411 -1.96 16.09 9.27
C LYS A 411 -2.39 16.94 8.08
N ALA A 412 -1.90 16.63 6.88
CA ALA A 412 -2.26 17.32 5.65
C ALA A 412 -3.74 17.18 5.30
N ALA A 413 -4.33 15.99 5.56
CA ALA A 413 -5.74 15.73 5.33
C ALA A 413 -6.63 16.53 6.30
N LEU A 414 -6.28 16.58 7.60
CA LEU A 414 -6.97 17.40 8.59
C LEU A 414 -6.81 18.91 8.30
N GLU A 415 -5.62 19.36 7.91
CA GLU A 415 -5.40 20.73 7.46
C GLU A 415 -6.31 21.06 6.27
N THR A 416 -6.39 20.16 5.27
CA THR A 416 -7.28 20.33 4.13
C THR A 416 -8.73 20.41 4.55
N LEU A 417 -9.18 19.54 5.48
CA LEU A 417 -10.52 19.57 6.05
C LEU A 417 -10.82 20.91 6.75
N SER A 418 -9.82 21.51 7.41
CA SER A 418 -9.98 22.78 8.14
C SER A 418 -10.35 23.97 7.24
N PHE A 419 -9.98 23.96 5.96
CA PHE A 419 -10.31 25.02 5.00
C PHE A 419 -11.76 25.04 4.54
N PHE A 420 -12.56 24.03 4.89
CA PHE A 420 -13.97 23.99 4.49
C PHE A 420 -14.87 24.56 5.59
N GLU A 421 -15.92 25.24 5.15
CA GLU A 421 -17.03 25.61 6.02
C GLU A 421 -18.10 24.52 6.03
N GLY A 422 -18.59 24.16 7.21
CA GLY A 422 -19.61 23.14 7.39
C GLY A 422 -19.38 22.24 8.60
N GLU A 423 -20.09 21.12 8.67
CA GLU A 423 -19.93 20.09 9.68
C GLU A 423 -18.80 19.15 9.26
N LYS A 424 -17.67 19.18 9.96
CA LYS A 424 -16.45 18.45 9.62
C LYS A 424 -16.46 17.07 10.25
N ILE A 425 -16.41 16.04 9.42
CA ILE A 425 -16.58 14.66 9.86
C ILE A 425 -15.39 13.84 9.34
N LEU A 426 -14.68 13.18 10.26
CA LEU A 426 -13.63 12.23 9.94
C LEU A 426 -14.19 10.80 9.96
N VAL A 427 -13.85 10.00 8.94
CA VAL A 427 -14.10 8.54 8.89
C VAL A 427 -12.78 7.84 8.67
N THR A 428 -12.34 7.01 9.62
CA THR A 428 -11.00 6.37 9.53
C THR A 428 -10.94 5.02 10.26
N PRO A 429 -10.20 4.02 9.72
CA PRO A 429 -9.77 2.83 10.43
C PRO A 429 -8.43 3.02 11.17
N GLY A 430 -7.82 4.20 11.07
CA GLY A 430 -6.50 4.50 11.62
C GLY A 430 -5.33 4.08 10.72
N MET A 431 -4.13 4.31 11.22
CA MET A 431 -2.87 4.00 10.54
C MET A 431 -2.32 2.65 10.97
N VAL A 432 -1.69 1.93 10.03
CA VAL A 432 -1.06 0.62 10.23
C VAL A 432 0.39 0.61 9.74
N GLU A 433 1.11 -0.50 9.96
CA GLU A 433 2.52 -0.69 9.53
C GLU A 433 3.54 0.29 10.17
N LEU A 434 3.20 0.90 11.29
CA LEU A 434 4.06 1.85 12.00
C LEU A 434 4.91 1.20 13.12
N GLY A 435 4.88 -0.15 13.23
CA GLY A 435 5.64 -0.91 14.22
C GLY A 435 5.26 -0.53 15.65
N ASP A 436 6.24 -0.45 16.55
CA ASP A 436 6.02 -0.16 17.97
C ASP A 436 5.45 1.25 18.23
N LYS A 437 5.56 2.16 17.26
CA LYS A 437 5.03 3.52 17.35
C LYS A 437 3.60 3.68 16.85
N GLN A 438 2.95 2.59 16.43
CA GLN A 438 1.61 2.66 15.86
C GLN A 438 0.57 3.23 16.82
N GLU A 439 0.63 2.88 18.10
CA GLU A 439 -0.28 3.39 19.12
C GLU A 439 -0.05 4.89 19.39
N GLU A 440 1.22 5.32 19.47
CA GLU A 440 1.61 6.71 19.67
C GLU A 440 1.08 7.61 18.54
N TYR A 441 1.37 7.25 17.29
CA TYR A 441 0.93 8.04 16.12
C TYR A 441 -0.59 8.05 15.94
N ASN A 442 -1.29 6.95 16.23
CA ASN A 442 -2.74 6.94 16.19
C ASN A 442 -3.35 7.78 17.32
N CYS A 443 -2.74 7.82 18.51
CA CYS A 443 -3.17 8.68 19.59
C CYS A 443 -2.97 10.17 19.23
N GLU A 444 -1.82 10.53 18.63
CA GLU A 444 -1.55 11.88 18.10
C GLU A 444 -2.57 12.26 17.02
N PHE A 445 -2.90 11.33 16.11
CA PHE A 445 -3.93 11.55 15.10
C PHE A 445 -5.29 11.88 15.73
N GLY A 446 -5.67 11.17 16.80
CA GLY A 446 -6.89 11.46 17.55
C GLY A 446 -6.89 12.87 18.15
N ARG A 447 -5.77 13.32 18.77
CA ARG A 447 -5.63 14.68 19.31
C ARG A 447 -5.75 15.74 18.21
N ASN A 448 -5.09 15.50 17.06
CA ASN A 448 -5.16 16.44 15.93
C ASN A 448 -6.56 16.49 15.31
N ALA A 449 -7.28 15.37 15.25
CA ALA A 449 -8.65 15.31 14.77
C ALA A 449 -9.61 16.07 15.70
N ALA A 450 -9.40 16.02 17.01
CA ALA A 450 -10.19 16.75 17.99
C ALA A 450 -10.17 18.29 17.79
N ALA A 451 -9.06 18.82 17.26
CA ALA A 451 -8.94 20.25 17.00
C ALA A 451 -9.66 20.73 15.73
N VAL A 452 -10.07 19.80 14.83
CA VAL A 452 -10.58 20.15 13.50
C VAL A 452 -11.99 19.64 13.28
N CYS A 453 -12.31 18.43 13.78
CA CYS A 453 -13.54 17.72 13.47
C CYS A 453 -14.67 18.05 14.44
N ASP A 454 -15.92 18.05 13.94
CA ASP A 454 -17.13 18.09 14.76
C ASP A 454 -17.61 16.68 15.12
N TYR A 455 -17.40 15.69 14.24
CA TYR A 455 -17.72 14.27 14.46
C TYR A 455 -16.60 13.37 13.96
N VAL A 456 -16.42 12.22 14.63
CA VAL A 456 -15.42 11.21 14.23
C VAL A 456 -16.07 9.82 14.21
N ALA A 457 -16.00 9.16 13.06
CA ALA A 457 -16.44 7.79 12.85
C ALA A 457 -15.25 6.84 12.71
N LEU A 458 -15.01 6.03 13.72
CA LEU A 458 -13.92 5.06 13.81
C LEU A 458 -14.36 3.71 13.26
N VAL A 459 -13.59 3.16 12.34
CA VAL A 459 -13.88 1.88 11.66
C VAL A 459 -12.98 0.78 12.23
N GLY A 460 -13.55 -0.23 12.91
CA GLY A 460 -12.83 -1.30 13.58
C GLY A 460 -12.40 -0.91 15.00
N GLU A 461 -13.07 -1.45 16.00
CA GLU A 461 -12.87 -1.10 17.42
C GLU A 461 -11.44 -1.29 17.88
N ARG A 462 -10.82 -2.43 17.53
CA ARG A 462 -9.47 -2.77 17.98
C ARG A 462 -8.40 -1.84 17.42
N GLN A 463 -8.46 -1.53 16.12
CA GLN A 463 -7.45 -0.71 15.45
C GLN A 463 -7.53 0.76 15.84
N THR A 464 -8.73 1.25 16.13
CA THR A 464 -8.98 2.66 16.40
C THR A 464 -8.96 3.05 17.88
N LYS A 465 -8.69 2.10 18.77
CA LYS A 465 -8.64 2.33 20.23
C LYS A 465 -7.70 3.47 20.62
N SER A 466 -6.54 3.58 19.98
CA SER A 466 -5.57 4.63 20.26
C SER A 466 -6.01 6.00 19.75
N ILE A 467 -6.75 6.05 18.62
CA ILE A 467 -7.36 7.30 18.11
C ILE A 467 -8.44 7.76 19.09
N TYR A 468 -9.32 6.85 19.50
CA TYR A 468 -10.34 7.13 20.50
C TYR A 468 -9.74 7.72 21.79
N LYS A 469 -8.66 7.08 22.29
CA LYS A 469 -7.92 7.59 23.45
C LYS A 469 -7.42 9.02 23.22
N GLY A 470 -6.82 9.30 22.06
CA GLY A 470 -6.33 10.64 21.72
C GLY A 470 -7.43 11.70 21.63
N LEU A 471 -8.61 11.34 21.12
CA LEU A 471 -9.80 12.21 21.08
C LEU A 471 -10.24 12.59 22.50
N ILE A 472 -10.37 11.60 23.40
CA ILE A 472 -10.79 11.82 24.80
C ILE A 472 -9.75 12.64 25.57
N GLU A 473 -8.46 12.34 25.40
CA GLU A 473 -7.37 13.11 26.03
C GLU A 473 -7.36 14.59 25.60
N ALA A 474 -7.83 14.88 24.39
CA ALA A 474 -7.97 16.24 23.87
C ALA A 474 -9.31 16.92 24.26
N GLY A 475 -10.18 16.26 25.03
CA GLY A 475 -11.45 16.79 25.48
C GLY A 475 -12.56 16.77 24.42
N PHE A 476 -12.47 15.91 23.40
CA PHE A 476 -13.50 15.78 22.38
C PHE A 476 -14.79 15.16 22.96
N ASP A 477 -15.96 15.66 22.53
CA ASP A 477 -17.25 15.17 23.01
C ASP A 477 -17.48 13.71 22.60
N GLU A 478 -17.59 12.82 23.58
CA GLU A 478 -17.76 11.39 23.37
C GLU A 478 -19.04 11.06 22.59
N SER A 479 -20.10 11.87 22.73
CA SER A 479 -21.35 11.70 21.98
C SER A 479 -21.19 11.92 20.48
N HIS A 480 -20.11 12.55 20.05
CA HIS A 480 -19.73 12.78 18.65
C HIS A 480 -18.75 11.74 18.09
N ILE A 481 -18.42 10.71 18.89
CA ILE A 481 -17.54 9.61 18.45
C ILE A 481 -18.40 8.37 18.13
N PHE A 482 -18.31 7.90 16.90
CA PHE A 482 -18.98 6.66 16.47
C PHE A 482 -17.97 5.56 16.23
N VAL A 483 -18.06 4.45 16.96
CA VAL A 483 -17.28 3.24 16.67
C VAL A 483 -18.16 2.26 15.92
N SER A 484 -17.66 1.73 14.80
CA SER A 484 -18.41 0.85 13.90
C SER A 484 -17.53 -0.31 13.42
N PRO A 485 -18.07 -1.53 13.26
CA PRO A 485 -17.30 -2.69 12.85
C PRO A 485 -16.87 -2.64 11.37
N ALA A 486 -17.62 -1.90 10.54
CA ALA A 486 -17.37 -1.79 9.09
C ALA A 486 -17.60 -0.37 8.58
N LEU A 487 -16.97 -0.04 7.45
CA LEU A 487 -17.08 1.27 6.79
C LEU A 487 -18.53 1.62 6.43
N GLY A 488 -19.32 0.63 5.93
CA GLY A 488 -20.72 0.86 5.59
C GLY A 488 -21.55 1.32 6.77
N ASP A 489 -21.34 0.73 7.97
CA ASP A 489 -22.04 1.10 9.21
C ASP A 489 -21.60 2.50 9.68
N ALA A 490 -20.31 2.82 9.56
CA ALA A 490 -19.79 4.15 9.86
C ALA A 490 -20.42 5.21 8.97
N LEU A 491 -20.47 4.99 7.66
CA LEU A 491 -21.08 5.91 6.70
C LEU A 491 -22.60 6.06 6.90
N ALA A 492 -23.30 5.00 7.31
CA ALA A 492 -24.72 5.07 7.66
C ALA A 492 -24.94 6.01 8.87
N LYS A 493 -24.11 5.91 9.92
CA LYS A 493 -24.13 6.82 11.07
C LYS A 493 -23.85 8.26 10.68
N VAL A 494 -22.82 8.50 9.85
CA VAL A 494 -22.51 9.84 9.29
C VAL A 494 -23.68 10.38 8.49
N GLY A 495 -24.36 9.54 7.70
CA GLY A 495 -25.58 9.92 6.97
C GLY A 495 -26.71 10.37 7.89
N ALA A 496 -26.85 9.72 9.05
CA ALA A 496 -27.91 9.99 10.04
C ALA A 496 -27.67 11.24 10.90
N ILE A 497 -26.49 11.84 10.91
CA ILE A 497 -26.24 13.11 11.62
C ILE A 497 -27.19 14.17 11.10
N ARG A 498 -27.98 14.77 12.00
CA ARG A 498 -28.88 15.88 11.67
C ARG A 498 -28.17 17.20 11.88
N THR A 499 -28.02 17.98 10.82
CA THR A 499 -27.39 19.30 10.84
C THR A 499 -27.97 20.14 9.71
N ASP A 500 -28.09 21.44 9.93
CA ASP A 500 -28.45 22.43 8.90
C ASP A 500 -27.25 22.88 8.08
N LYS A 501 -26.03 22.53 8.54
CA LYS A 501 -24.81 22.83 7.86
C LYS A 501 -24.52 21.78 6.78
N LYS A 502 -23.74 22.14 5.78
CA LYS A 502 -23.20 21.22 4.79
C LYS A 502 -22.22 20.26 5.46
N LYS A 503 -22.36 18.96 5.24
CA LYS A 503 -21.41 17.95 5.76
C LYS A 503 -20.16 17.92 4.90
N ILE A 504 -19.01 17.99 5.55
CA ILE A 504 -17.69 17.83 4.92
C ILE A 504 -17.08 16.55 5.50
N VAL A 505 -17.02 15.50 4.69
CA VAL A 505 -16.62 14.16 5.16
C VAL A 505 -15.23 13.84 4.61
N LEU A 506 -14.26 13.65 5.49
CA LEU A 506 -12.94 13.14 5.16
C LEU A 506 -12.93 11.62 5.37
N LEU A 507 -12.69 10.88 4.28
CA LEU A 507 -12.34 9.45 4.34
C LEU A 507 -10.82 9.35 4.38
N GLU A 508 -10.28 8.98 5.53
CA GLU A 508 -8.84 8.86 5.73
C GLU A 508 -8.47 7.39 5.94
N ASN A 509 -7.75 6.83 4.97
CA ASN A 509 -7.35 5.44 4.88
C ASN A 509 -8.48 4.44 4.56
N ASP A 510 -8.12 3.33 3.92
CA ASP A 510 -8.93 2.12 3.78
C ASP A 510 -8.04 0.88 3.90
N LEU A 511 -8.26 0.08 4.94
CA LEU A 511 -7.42 -1.08 5.23
C LEU A 511 -7.76 -2.25 4.31
N PRO A 512 -6.76 -2.97 3.80
CA PRO A 512 -6.94 -4.23 3.08
C PRO A 512 -7.36 -5.38 4.01
N ASP A 513 -7.81 -6.50 3.42
CA ASP A 513 -8.42 -7.64 4.15
C ASP A 513 -7.47 -8.39 5.11
N ASN A 514 -6.19 -8.10 5.09
CA ASN A 514 -5.19 -8.71 5.98
C ASN A 514 -4.97 -7.95 7.31
N TYR A 515 -5.72 -6.86 7.53
CA TYR A 515 -5.73 -6.10 8.78
C TYR A 515 -7.02 -6.27 9.56
#